data_bb7eefd466726e7f9fc9c3e64be29dfc
#
_entry.id   bb7eefd466726e7f9fc9c3e64be29dfc
#
_cell.length_a   1.000
_cell.length_b   1.000
_cell.length_c   1.000
_cell.angle_alpha   90.00
_cell.angle_beta   90.00
_cell.angle_gamma   90.00
#
_symmetry.space_group_name_H-M   'P 1'
#
loop_
_entity.id
_entity.type
_entity.pdbx_description
1 polymer ?
#
loop_
_entity_poly.entity_id
_entity_poly.type
_entity_poly.pdbx_seq_one_letter_code
_entity_poly.pdbx_strand_id
1 'polypeptide(L)'
;MTPFRRKQLVGIAGALPACVLAALTLDHAGDLFGFVALPADDPSSRLAFALRWMLLPGFCLLLGVVVAGRRGFVADAIDGTREPASHGLEITLRYNQNTLEQTLLAGIAWANLAINLPIAHLVLIPAMATLFAIGRGAFWVGYLIYPTGRAFGMVLAALPTIASYAWVAWRAYCGWAE
;
A
#
# COMPACT_ATOMS: atom_id res chain seq x y z
N MET A 1 21.37 -12.40 -23.25
CA MET A 1 20.15 -11.80 -22.63
C MET A 1 20.34 -10.30 -22.57
N THR A 2 19.39 -9.50 -23.11
CA THR A 2 19.51 -8.05 -23.13
C THR A 2 19.40 -7.47 -21.69
N PRO A 3 20.07 -6.33 -21.37
CA PRO A 3 19.95 -5.68 -20.07
C PRO A 3 18.49 -5.38 -19.67
N PHE A 4 17.64 -5.10 -20.64
CA PHE A 4 16.21 -4.88 -20.46
C PHE A 4 15.50 -6.15 -19.95
N ARG A 5 15.70 -7.29 -20.58
CA ARG A 5 15.11 -8.57 -20.16
C ARG A 5 15.56 -8.99 -18.74
N ARG A 6 16.83 -8.70 -18.39
CA ARG A 6 17.33 -8.95 -17.03
C ARG A 6 16.58 -8.11 -16.00
N LYS A 7 16.34 -6.83 -16.29
CA LYS A 7 15.56 -5.93 -15.38
C LYS A 7 14.11 -6.41 -15.24
N GLN A 8 13.47 -6.86 -16.32
CA GLN A 8 12.12 -7.43 -16.27
C GLN A 8 12.06 -8.69 -15.38
N LEU A 9 13.01 -9.62 -15.57
CA LEU A 9 13.05 -10.85 -14.76
C LEU A 9 13.25 -10.59 -13.28
N VAL A 10 14.10 -9.63 -12.91
CA VAL A 10 14.27 -9.21 -11.51
C VAL A 10 12.96 -8.63 -10.95
N GLY A 11 12.24 -7.82 -11.74
CA GLY A 11 10.94 -7.30 -11.35
C GLY A 11 9.91 -8.41 -11.12
N ILE A 12 9.81 -9.37 -12.03
CA ILE A 12 8.89 -10.52 -11.94
C ILE A 12 9.28 -11.41 -10.74
N ALA A 13 10.56 -11.72 -10.57
CA ALA A 13 11.06 -12.52 -9.45
C ALA A 13 10.76 -11.87 -8.08
N GLY A 14 10.76 -10.53 -8.01
CA GLY A 14 10.32 -9.81 -6.81
C GLY A 14 8.80 -9.79 -6.63
N ALA A 15 8.04 -9.72 -7.70
CA ALA A 15 6.58 -9.65 -7.65
C ALA A 15 5.92 -10.96 -7.21
N LEU A 16 6.41 -12.11 -7.68
CA LEU A 16 5.82 -13.42 -7.37
C LEU A 16 5.76 -13.73 -5.86
N PRO A 17 6.86 -13.64 -5.09
CA PRO A 17 6.79 -13.87 -3.65
C PRO A 17 5.90 -12.86 -2.92
N ALA A 18 5.80 -11.63 -3.41
CA ALA A 18 4.86 -10.65 -2.86
C ALA A 18 3.40 -11.07 -3.08
N CYS A 19 3.05 -11.60 -4.26
CA CYS A 19 1.71 -12.15 -4.51
C CYS A 19 1.40 -13.31 -3.56
N VAL A 20 2.33 -14.25 -3.40
CA VAL A 20 2.15 -15.41 -2.51
C VAL A 20 1.97 -14.94 -1.06
N LEU A 21 2.84 -14.03 -0.59
CA LEU A 21 2.74 -13.52 0.77
C LEU A 21 1.42 -12.78 1.00
N ALA A 22 0.99 -11.94 0.06
CA ALA A 22 -0.30 -11.25 0.16
C ALA A 22 -1.46 -12.25 0.20
N ALA A 23 -1.48 -13.23 -0.69
CA ALA A 23 -2.54 -14.25 -0.74
C ALA A 23 -2.61 -15.03 0.58
N LEU A 24 -1.49 -15.54 1.08
CA LEU A 24 -1.43 -16.29 2.34
C LEU A 24 -1.85 -15.43 3.54
N THR A 25 -1.42 -14.17 3.60
CA THR A 25 -1.81 -13.27 4.71
C THR A 25 -3.31 -12.98 4.70
N LEU A 26 -3.90 -12.80 3.52
CA LEU A 26 -5.34 -12.54 3.41
C LEU A 26 -6.18 -13.80 3.67
N ASP A 27 -5.71 -14.96 3.21
CA ASP A 27 -6.36 -16.25 3.47
C ASP A 27 -6.41 -16.58 4.97
N HIS A 28 -5.31 -16.30 5.69
CA HIS A 28 -5.19 -16.54 7.12
C HIS A 28 -5.47 -15.29 7.97
N ALA A 29 -6.15 -14.28 7.42
CA ALA A 29 -6.38 -13.02 8.14
C ALA A 29 -7.15 -13.21 9.45
N GLY A 30 -8.11 -14.16 9.49
CA GLY A 30 -8.84 -14.51 10.69
C GLY A 30 -7.94 -15.01 11.81
N ASP A 31 -6.98 -15.87 11.50
CA ASP A 31 -6.03 -16.43 12.46
C ASP A 31 -5.00 -15.40 12.92
N LEU A 32 -4.47 -14.62 11.96
CA LEU A 32 -3.41 -13.62 12.22
C LEU A 32 -3.93 -12.38 12.94
N PHE A 33 -5.16 -11.97 12.69
CA PHE A 33 -5.75 -10.73 13.19
C PHE A 33 -7.01 -10.95 14.05
N GLY A 34 -7.31 -12.17 14.45
CA GLY A 34 -8.47 -12.52 15.28
C GLY A 34 -8.48 -11.86 16.66
N PHE A 35 -7.33 -11.33 17.11
CA PHE A 35 -7.22 -10.52 18.32
C PHE A 35 -7.74 -9.10 18.17
N VAL A 36 -7.98 -8.64 16.94
CA VAL A 36 -8.49 -7.30 16.66
C VAL A 36 -9.97 -7.25 16.96
N ALA A 37 -10.38 -6.36 17.88
CA ALA A 37 -11.79 -6.12 18.17
C ALA A 37 -12.49 -5.56 16.93
N LEU A 38 -13.50 -6.25 16.45
CA LEU A 38 -14.33 -5.80 15.33
C LEU A 38 -15.27 -4.68 15.79
N PRO A 39 -15.66 -3.78 14.88
CA PRO A 39 -16.56 -2.67 15.18
C PRO A 39 -18.00 -3.18 15.41
N ALA A 40 -18.87 -2.32 15.94
CA ALA A 40 -20.30 -2.55 15.90
C ALA A 40 -20.82 -2.61 14.46
N ASP A 41 -21.93 -3.31 14.25
CA ASP A 41 -22.49 -3.54 12.90
C ASP A 41 -23.35 -2.37 12.44
N ASP A 42 -22.78 -1.17 12.48
CA ASP A 42 -23.35 0.05 11.94
C ASP A 42 -22.36 0.75 11.00
N PRO A 43 -22.83 1.47 9.97
CA PRO A 43 -21.95 2.06 8.96
C PRO A 43 -20.91 3.04 9.54
N SER A 44 -21.24 3.78 10.59
CA SER A 44 -20.34 4.76 11.21
C SER A 44 -19.19 4.09 11.95
N SER A 45 -19.48 3.07 12.75
CA SER A 45 -18.47 2.27 13.46
C SER A 45 -17.56 1.51 12.51
N ARG A 46 -18.11 0.94 11.44
CA ARG A 46 -17.36 0.25 10.39
C ARG A 46 -16.43 1.20 9.63
N LEU A 47 -16.90 2.39 9.26
CA LEU A 47 -16.07 3.40 8.61
C LEU A 47 -14.97 3.91 9.56
N ALA A 48 -15.31 4.18 10.82
CA ALA A 48 -14.32 4.57 11.84
C ALA A 48 -13.24 3.50 12.02
N PHE A 49 -13.61 2.22 11.97
CA PHE A 49 -12.66 1.10 12.00
C PHE A 49 -11.68 1.15 10.81
N ALA A 50 -12.19 1.30 9.58
CA ALA A 50 -11.34 1.43 8.39
C ALA A 50 -10.39 2.63 8.49
N LEU A 51 -10.88 3.80 8.92
CA LEU A 51 -10.08 5.01 9.09
C LEU A 51 -8.96 4.85 10.13
N ARG A 52 -9.19 4.11 11.22
CA ARG A 52 -8.13 3.79 12.19
C ARG A 52 -6.99 3.01 11.55
N TRP A 53 -7.31 2.02 10.73
CA TRP A 53 -6.28 1.23 10.04
C TRP A 53 -5.60 1.99 8.90
N MET A 54 -6.26 3.02 8.35
CA MET A 54 -5.65 3.94 7.39
C MET A 54 -4.54 4.80 8.00
N LEU A 55 -4.40 4.84 9.33
CA LEU A 55 -3.24 5.46 9.96
C LEU A 55 -1.91 4.82 9.54
N LEU A 56 -1.87 3.49 9.28
CA LEU A 56 -0.63 2.83 8.83
C LEU A 56 -0.15 3.36 7.46
N PRO A 57 -0.96 3.37 6.40
CA PRO A 57 -0.61 4.05 5.16
C PRO A 57 -0.26 5.52 5.35
N GLY A 58 -1.03 6.23 6.19
CA GLY A 58 -0.78 7.63 6.52
C GLY A 58 0.59 7.84 7.17
N PHE A 59 1.00 6.99 8.10
CA PHE A 59 2.34 7.04 8.70
C PHE A 59 3.46 6.75 7.69
N CYS A 60 3.25 5.81 6.77
CA CYS A 60 4.23 5.56 5.70
C CYS A 60 4.44 6.81 4.83
N LEU A 61 3.35 7.50 4.48
CA LEU A 61 3.40 8.75 3.73
C LEU A 61 4.04 9.87 4.54
N LEU A 62 3.62 10.06 5.80
CA LEU A 62 4.17 11.07 6.70
C LEU A 62 5.68 10.91 6.87
N LEU A 63 6.16 9.69 7.10
CA LEU A 63 7.58 9.40 7.22
C LEU A 63 8.34 9.82 5.96
N GLY A 64 7.81 9.50 4.79
CA GLY A 64 8.41 9.91 3.52
C GLY A 64 8.43 11.42 3.34
N VAL A 65 7.36 12.13 3.73
CA VAL A 65 7.28 13.61 3.70
C VAL A 65 8.32 14.22 4.64
N VAL A 66 8.44 13.72 5.88
CA VAL A 66 9.45 14.19 6.84
C VAL A 66 10.86 13.99 6.29
N VAL A 67 11.15 12.82 5.72
CA VAL A 67 12.48 12.57 5.11
C VAL A 67 12.72 13.45 3.88
N ALA A 68 11.70 13.73 3.07
CA ALA A 68 11.81 14.67 1.95
C ALA A 68 12.03 16.12 2.41
N GLY A 69 11.62 16.46 3.63
CA GLY A 69 11.83 17.79 4.24
C GLY A 69 13.30 18.19 4.34
N ARG A 70 14.24 17.22 4.34
CA ARG A 70 15.69 17.48 4.23
C ARG A 70 16.07 18.30 2.97
N ARG A 71 15.18 18.35 1.98
CA ARG A 71 15.31 19.19 0.79
C ARG A 71 15.61 20.65 1.13
N GLY A 72 15.03 21.19 2.20
CA GLY A 72 15.28 22.55 2.66
C GLY A 72 16.71 22.83 3.10
N PHE A 73 17.54 21.78 3.30
CA PHE A 73 18.94 21.89 3.69
C PHE A 73 19.92 21.63 2.52
N VAL A 74 19.41 21.45 1.29
CA VAL A 74 20.21 21.18 0.09
C VAL A 74 20.04 22.36 -0.87
N ALA A 75 21.12 23.08 -1.14
CA ALA A 75 21.07 24.36 -1.87
C ALA A 75 20.41 24.29 -3.26
N ASP A 76 20.66 23.22 -4.01
CA ASP A 76 20.10 22.96 -5.34
C ASP A 76 18.70 22.30 -5.32
N ALA A 77 18.24 21.88 -4.15
CA ALA A 77 16.93 21.25 -3.96
C ALA A 77 15.91 22.15 -3.23
N ILE A 78 16.32 23.30 -2.72
CA ILE A 78 15.45 24.26 -2.02
C ILE A 78 14.40 24.86 -2.98
N ASP A 79 14.77 25.02 -4.25
CA ASP A 79 13.85 25.38 -5.32
C ASP A 79 13.06 24.15 -5.75
N GLY A 80 11.77 24.12 -5.39
CA GLY A 80 10.85 23.01 -5.68
C GLY A 80 10.64 22.69 -7.15
N THR A 81 11.03 23.58 -8.05
CA THR A 81 10.84 23.45 -9.50
C THR A 81 12.00 22.74 -10.19
N ARG A 82 13.14 22.57 -9.52
CA ARG A 82 14.34 21.91 -10.06
C ARG A 82 14.43 20.46 -9.64
N GLU A 83 14.94 19.63 -10.54
CA GLU A 83 15.27 18.23 -10.21
C GLU A 83 16.43 18.23 -9.20
N PRO A 84 16.27 17.44 -8.09
CA PRO A 84 17.33 17.36 -7.08
C PRO A 84 18.54 16.59 -7.62
N ALA A 85 19.75 17.13 -7.45
CA ALA A 85 20.99 16.44 -7.82
C ALA A 85 21.26 15.20 -6.96
N SER A 86 20.65 15.10 -5.76
CA SER A 86 20.79 13.96 -4.87
C SER A 86 19.89 12.80 -5.29
N HIS A 87 20.49 11.69 -5.73
CA HIS A 87 19.78 10.46 -6.08
C HIS A 87 18.88 9.92 -4.94
N GLY A 88 19.35 9.98 -3.69
CA GLY A 88 18.54 9.56 -2.54
C GLY A 88 17.33 10.44 -2.28
N LEU A 89 17.40 11.74 -2.60
CA LEU A 89 16.27 12.65 -2.51
C LEU A 89 15.26 12.37 -3.65
N GLU A 90 15.74 12.14 -4.86
CA GLU A 90 14.90 11.74 -5.99
C GLU A 90 14.09 10.48 -5.67
N ILE A 91 14.76 9.43 -5.14
CA ILE A 91 14.08 8.20 -4.71
C ILE A 91 13.00 8.50 -3.66
N THR A 92 13.29 9.36 -2.67
CA THR A 92 12.34 9.73 -1.63
C THR A 92 11.12 10.46 -2.20
N LEU A 93 11.31 11.36 -3.15
CA LEU A 93 10.20 12.07 -3.81
C LEU A 93 9.34 11.10 -4.63
N ARG A 94 9.94 10.16 -5.37
CA ARG A 94 9.22 9.11 -6.09
C ARG A 94 8.49 8.16 -5.15
N TYR A 95 9.09 7.83 -4.00
CA TYR A 95 8.43 7.08 -2.94
C TYR A 95 7.18 7.80 -2.44
N ASN A 96 7.29 9.11 -2.13
CA ASN A 96 6.18 9.90 -1.64
C ASN A 96 5.03 9.97 -2.63
N GLN A 97 5.33 10.27 -3.90
CA GLN A 97 4.32 10.33 -4.95
C GLN A 97 3.57 8.99 -5.06
N ASN A 98 4.29 7.89 -5.18
CA ASN A 98 3.68 6.57 -5.30
C ASN A 98 2.94 6.16 -4.01
N THR A 99 3.46 6.53 -2.83
CA THR A 99 2.79 6.23 -1.55
C THR A 99 1.50 7.02 -1.40
N LEU A 100 1.47 8.29 -1.82
CA LEU A 100 0.26 9.11 -1.81
C LEU A 100 -0.83 8.49 -2.70
N GLU A 101 -0.49 8.12 -3.93
CA GLU A 101 -1.42 7.47 -4.87
C GLU A 101 -1.99 6.19 -4.28
N GLN A 102 -1.14 5.32 -3.74
CA GLN A 102 -1.55 4.06 -3.14
C GLN A 102 -2.37 4.26 -1.86
N THR A 103 -2.05 5.26 -1.04
CA THR A 103 -2.80 5.58 0.19
C THR A 103 -4.22 6.05 -0.15
N LEU A 104 -4.36 6.91 -1.16
CA LEU A 104 -5.66 7.39 -1.62
C LEU A 104 -6.52 6.23 -2.15
N LEU A 105 -5.95 5.39 -3.02
CA LEU A 105 -6.64 4.23 -3.57
C LEU A 105 -7.05 3.24 -2.47
N ALA A 106 -6.15 2.94 -1.52
CA ALA A 106 -6.44 2.07 -0.39
C ALA A 106 -7.57 2.64 0.48
N GLY A 107 -7.55 3.94 0.77
CA GLY A 107 -8.57 4.59 1.58
C GLY A 107 -9.98 4.46 0.99
N ILE A 108 -10.12 4.72 -0.31
CA ILE A 108 -11.39 4.56 -1.02
C ILE A 108 -11.85 3.10 -1.02
N ALA A 109 -10.94 2.17 -1.34
CA ALA A 109 -11.28 0.75 -1.40
C ALA A 109 -11.68 0.20 -0.03
N TRP A 110 -10.89 0.47 1.02
CA TRP A 110 -11.13 -0.09 2.36
C TRP A 110 -12.34 0.53 3.04
N ALA A 111 -12.65 1.81 2.78
CA ALA A 111 -13.91 2.41 3.23
C ALA A 111 -15.11 1.69 2.62
N ASN A 112 -15.05 1.37 1.32
CA ASN A 112 -16.09 0.60 0.65
C ASN A 112 -16.20 -0.84 1.19
N LEU A 113 -15.07 -1.51 1.40
CA LEU A 113 -15.07 -2.85 2.01
C LEU A 113 -15.65 -2.82 3.43
N ALA A 114 -15.30 -1.83 4.25
CA ALA A 114 -15.81 -1.72 5.61
C ALA A 114 -17.34 -1.65 5.66
N ILE A 115 -17.95 -0.96 4.71
CA ILE A 115 -19.42 -0.82 4.65
C ILE A 115 -20.08 -2.08 4.10
N ASN A 116 -19.47 -2.74 3.12
CA ASN A 116 -20.15 -3.76 2.31
C ASN A 116 -19.74 -5.22 2.63
N LEU A 117 -18.65 -5.46 3.34
CA LEU A 117 -18.26 -6.81 3.75
C LEU A 117 -19.10 -7.31 4.94
N PRO A 118 -19.35 -8.62 5.06
CA PRO A 118 -19.81 -9.20 6.32
C PRO A 118 -18.83 -8.86 7.45
N ILE A 119 -19.34 -8.62 8.66
CA ILE A 119 -18.54 -8.13 9.78
C ILE A 119 -17.34 -9.04 10.11
N ALA A 120 -17.51 -10.36 9.99
CA ALA A 120 -16.46 -11.33 10.21
C ALA A 120 -15.26 -11.18 9.28
N HIS A 121 -15.46 -10.62 8.09
CA HIS A 121 -14.41 -10.39 7.09
C HIS A 121 -13.71 -9.05 7.24
N LEU A 122 -14.12 -8.20 8.19
CA LEU A 122 -13.45 -6.91 8.41
C LEU A 122 -12.01 -7.07 8.93
N VAL A 123 -11.62 -8.25 9.40
CA VAL A 123 -10.22 -8.61 9.70
C VAL A 123 -9.28 -8.48 8.48
N LEU A 124 -9.80 -8.47 7.26
CA LEU A 124 -9.03 -8.20 6.06
C LEU A 124 -8.44 -6.78 6.04
N ILE A 125 -9.12 -5.80 6.65
CA ILE A 125 -8.64 -4.41 6.67
C ILE A 125 -7.33 -4.26 7.44
N PRO A 126 -7.19 -4.75 8.71
CA PRO A 126 -5.90 -4.76 9.39
C PRO A 126 -4.83 -5.58 8.67
N ALA A 127 -5.19 -6.70 8.05
CA ALA A 127 -4.26 -7.50 7.25
C ALA A 127 -3.71 -6.70 6.07
N MET A 128 -4.59 -6.06 5.29
CA MET A 128 -4.20 -5.19 4.17
C MET A 128 -3.38 -3.99 4.60
N ALA A 129 -3.73 -3.35 5.73
CA ALA A 129 -2.97 -2.22 6.26
C ALA A 129 -1.55 -2.62 6.66
N THR A 130 -1.39 -3.80 7.26
CA THR A 130 -0.09 -4.36 7.64
C THR A 130 0.73 -4.71 6.40
N LEU A 131 0.14 -5.37 5.40
CA LEU A 131 0.80 -5.66 4.11
C LEU A 131 1.22 -4.37 3.41
N PHE A 132 0.38 -3.33 3.46
CA PHE A 132 0.71 -2.02 2.92
C PHE A 132 1.96 -1.44 3.59
N ALA A 133 2.01 -1.40 4.92
CA ALA A 133 3.14 -0.84 5.66
C ALA A 133 4.45 -1.60 5.38
N ILE A 134 4.41 -2.94 5.43
CA ILE A 134 5.56 -3.80 5.08
C ILE A 134 5.97 -3.55 3.63
N GLY A 135 5.01 -3.50 2.73
CA GLY A 135 5.23 -3.23 1.31
C GLY A 135 5.89 -1.87 1.07
N ARG A 136 5.49 -0.83 1.78
CA ARG A 136 6.11 0.51 1.65
C ARG A 136 7.55 0.53 2.15
N GLY A 137 7.83 -0.13 3.28
CA GLY A 137 9.21 -0.30 3.76
C GLY A 137 10.08 -1.05 2.76
N ALA A 138 9.60 -2.20 2.27
CA ALA A 138 10.31 -3.00 1.27
C ALA A 138 10.49 -2.25 -0.07
N PHE A 139 9.50 -1.46 -0.50
CA PHE A 139 9.61 -0.61 -1.69
C PHE A 139 10.75 0.41 -1.55
N TRP A 140 10.79 1.12 -0.43
CA TRP A 140 11.80 2.16 -0.20
C TRP A 140 13.20 1.57 -0.15
N VAL A 141 13.41 0.55 0.70
CA VAL A 141 14.70 -0.14 0.82
C VAL A 141 15.12 -0.77 -0.52
N GLY A 142 14.22 -1.48 -1.18
CA GLY A 142 14.49 -2.11 -2.46
C GLY A 142 14.87 -1.11 -3.55
N TYR A 143 14.25 0.08 -3.54
CA TYR A 143 14.56 1.13 -4.51
C TYR A 143 15.93 1.78 -4.26
N LEU A 144 16.34 1.91 -2.98
CA LEU A 144 17.68 2.40 -2.62
C LEU A 144 18.78 1.43 -3.07
N ILE A 145 18.52 0.12 -3.04
CA ILE A 145 19.50 -0.91 -3.42
C ILE A 145 19.57 -1.05 -4.95
N TYR A 146 18.44 -1.13 -5.62
CA TYR A 146 18.37 -1.34 -7.06
C TYR A 146 17.04 -0.83 -7.65
N PRO A 147 17.03 -0.17 -8.82
CA PRO A 147 15.81 0.45 -9.39
C PRO A 147 14.61 -0.48 -9.55
N THR A 148 14.82 -1.77 -9.83
CA THR A 148 13.72 -2.77 -9.92
C THR A 148 13.48 -3.51 -8.61
N GLY A 149 14.31 -3.32 -7.57
CA GLY A 149 14.14 -3.91 -6.24
C GLY A 149 12.84 -3.48 -5.54
N ARG A 150 12.28 -2.35 -5.97
CA ARG A 150 10.98 -1.85 -5.50
C ARG A 150 9.79 -2.75 -5.84
N ALA A 151 9.93 -3.69 -6.82
CA ALA A 151 8.81 -4.47 -7.35
C ALA A 151 8.10 -5.30 -6.29
N PHE A 152 8.84 -5.97 -5.41
CA PHE A 152 8.28 -6.73 -4.29
C PHE A 152 7.36 -5.86 -3.42
N GLY A 153 7.88 -4.75 -2.92
CA GLY A 153 7.13 -3.88 -2.01
C GLY A 153 5.94 -3.17 -2.69
N MET A 154 6.09 -2.84 -3.98
CA MET A 154 5.02 -2.26 -4.78
C MET A 154 3.85 -3.22 -4.92
N VAL A 155 4.11 -4.47 -5.29
CA VAL A 155 3.07 -5.50 -5.46
C VAL A 155 2.42 -5.84 -4.13
N LEU A 156 3.22 -6.00 -3.07
CA LEU A 156 2.71 -6.35 -1.73
C LEU A 156 1.71 -5.31 -1.21
N ALA A 157 1.95 -4.02 -1.46
CA ALA A 157 1.05 -2.95 -1.04
C ALA A 157 -0.15 -2.76 -2.00
N ALA A 158 0.06 -2.89 -3.32
CA ALA A 158 -0.96 -2.60 -4.32
C ALA A 158 -1.95 -3.74 -4.55
N LEU A 159 -1.48 -5.00 -4.50
CA LEU A 159 -2.31 -6.16 -4.84
C LEU A 159 -3.58 -6.29 -4.00
N PRO A 160 -3.55 -6.16 -2.66
CA PRO A 160 -4.76 -6.19 -1.83
C PRO A 160 -5.75 -5.07 -2.19
N THR A 161 -5.23 -3.89 -2.48
CA THR A 161 -6.06 -2.74 -2.90
C THR A 161 -6.73 -3.01 -4.25
N ILE A 162 -5.99 -3.54 -5.24
CA ILE A 162 -6.53 -3.90 -6.56
C ILE A 162 -7.61 -4.99 -6.40
N ALA A 163 -7.35 -6.01 -5.59
CA ALA A 163 -8.33 -7.06 -5.30
C ALA A 163 -9.62 -6.48 -4.65
N SER A 164 -9.47 -5.49 -3.76
CA SER A 164 -10.58 -4.78 -3.15
C SER A 164 -11.45 -4.06 -4.19
N TYR A 165 -10.82 -3.34 -5.12
CA TYR A 165 -11.54 -2.69 -6.23
C TYR A 165 -12.25 -3.70 -7.13
N ALA A 166 -11.59 -4.81 -7.46
CA ALA A 166 -12.19 -5.87 -8.28
C ALA A 166 -13.42 -6.47 -7.58
N TRP A 167 -13.34 -6.71 -6.26
CA TRP A 167 -14.46 -7.21 -5.47
C TRP A 167 -15.61 -6.21 -5.42
N VAL A 168 -15.33 -4.91 -5.17
CA VAL A 168 -16.35 -3.85 -5.14
C VAL A 168 -17.03 -3.72 -6.50
N ALA A 169 -16.26 -3.73 -7.60
CA ALA A 169 -16.81 -3.66 -8.96
C ALA A 169 -17.69 -4.88 -9.29
N TRP A 170 -17.26 -6.07 -8.88
CA TRP A 170 -18.04 -7.31 -9.03
C TRP A 170 -19.37 -7.22 -8.29
N ARG A 171 -19.35 -6.77 -7.02
CA ARG A 171 -20.57 -6.59 -6.21
C ARG A 171 -21.51 -5.56 -6.83
N ALA A 172 -20.97 -4.46 -7.33
CA ALA A 172 -21.77 -3.44 -8.02
C ALA A 172 -22.41 -3.97 -9.31
N TYR A 173 -21.70 -4.81 -10.06
CA TYR A 173 -22.20 -5.44 -11.28
C TYR A 173 -23.31 -6.47 -11.00
N CYS A 174 -23.12 -7.32 -9.97
CA CYS A 174 -24.13 -8.33 -9.58
C CYS A 174 -25.36 -7.74 -8.87
N GLY A 175 -25.43 -6.42 -8.70
CA GLY A 175 -26.35 -5.78 -7.79
C GLY A 175 -25.87 -5.96 -6.35
N TRP A 176 -26.07 -4.94 -5.52
CA TRP A 176 -25.83 -5.03 -4.07
C TRP A 176 -26.93 -5.89 -3.45
N ALA A 177 -27.01 -7.18 -3.84
CA ALA A 177 -28.01 -8.09 -3.31
C ALA A 177 -27.87 -8.14 -1.78
N GLU A 178 -28.95 -7.84 -1.12
CA GLU A 178 -29.16 -7.81 0.32
C GLU A 178 -28.82 -9.17 0.97
#